data_b354f22125b9facc867c9ea1d5c4f52c
#
_entry.id   b354f22125b9facc867c9ea1d5c4f52c
#
_cell.length_a   1.000
_cell.length_b   1.000
_cell.length_c   1.000
_cell.angle_alpha   90.00
_cell.angle_beta   90.00
_cell.angle_gamma   90.00
#
_symmetry.space_group_name_H-M   'P 1'
#
loop_
_entity.id
_entity.type
_entity.pdbx_description
1 polymer ?
#
loop_
_entity_poly.entity_id
_entity_poly.type
_entity_poly.pdbx_seq_one_letter_code
_entity_poly.pdbx_strand_id
1 'polypeptide(L)'
;MPDLDLTLDRARLDALRHGAVVVETRPAVFRVTGSGALTCLQGLLTSDLLAPGDGALLYGAMLTPKGAIVTDAWVFRRGDAVTMVVPCEGRAAALEIFGRTLPPRLARTTDLTGEARVAWLLGDRGFQVLAKSGIGAPEGAGRIHEVGSGDGAVTVALAPETAPFAACLVGPASALEPLVARLVAAGARPGDEQDHHAARILAGWPTLGAEIEERTLPQEVRFDAIGGVSYTKGCYTGQETVARLHFRGHTNRELRGLWWRGDEPEAPNGGSRAVMSGEREVGSVRSRLAVAGRAIGLAVIRREIDPGAEVIAGGRRAMVVALPFRGDELDA
;
A
#
# COMPACT_ATOMS: atom_id res chain seq x y z
N MET A 1 8.35 1.65 15.15
CA MET A 1 8.13 0.78 13.97
C MET A 1 6.92 -0.05 14.27
N PRO A 2 5.96 -0.21 13.36
CA PRO A 2 4.86 -1.13 13.55
C PRO A 2 5.43 -2.55 13.77
N ASP A 3 4.79 -3.31 14.65
CA ASP A 3 5.11 -4.73 14.79
C ASP A 3 4.71 -5.41 13.47
N LEU A 4 5.69 -5.91 12.75
CA LEU A 4 5.50 -6.49 11.41
C LEU A 4 5.28 -8.00 11.47
N ASP A 5 5.25 -8.57 12.67
CA ASP A 5 4.93 -9.97 12.95
C ASP A 5 3.51 -10.03 13.53
N LEU A 6 2.55 -10.37 12.67
CA LEU A 6 1.14 -10.42 13.01
C LEU A 6 0.70 -11.85 13.30
N THR A 7 -0.21 -12.00 14.26
CA THR A 7 -0.92 -13.24 14.48
C THR A 7 -2.43 -12.96 14.44
N LEU A 8 -3.14 -13.60 13.53
CA LEU A 8 -4.59 -13.53 13.44
C LEU A 8 -5.21 -14.86 13.81
N ASP A 9 -6.43 -14.82 14.31
CA ASP A 9 -7.28 -16.00 14.37
C ASP A 9 -7.89 -16.33 12.99
N ARG A 10 -8.42 -17.54 12.85
CA ARG A 10 -9.01 -17.99 11.59
C ARG A 10 -10.21 -17.16 11.15
N ALA A 11 -11.04 -16.69 12.09
CA ALA A 11 -12.23 -15.93 11.78
C ALA A 11 -11.87 -14.53 11.18
N ARG A 12 -10.80 -13.92 11.68
CA ARG A 12 -10.28 -12.67 11.10
C ARG A 12 -9.74 -12.87 9.69
N LEU A 13 -8.95 -13.94 9.46
CA LEU A 13 -8.46 -14.29 8.13
C LEU A 13 -9.62 -14.54 7.15
N ASP A 14 -10.61 -15.33 7.56
CA ASP A 14 -11.78 -15.64 6.73
C ASP A 14 -12.59 -14.38 6.39
N ALA A 15 -12.71 -13.44 7.33
CA ALA A 15 -13.37 -12.15 7.07
C ALA A 15 -12.60 -11.30 6.04
N LEU A 16 -11.26 -11.32 6.06
CA LEU A 16 -10.42 -10.62 5.09
C LEU A 16 -10.43 -11.29 3.70
N ARG A 17 -10.58 -12.61 3.62
CA ARG A 17 -10.53 -13.35 2.35
C ARG A 17 -11.92 -13.52 1.72
N HIS A 18 -12.95 -13.74 2.52
CA HIS A 18 -14.28 -14.13 2.03
C HIS A 18 -15.39 -13.20 2.51
N GLY A 19 -15.06 -12.18 3.26
CA GLY A 19 -15.99 -11.20 3.83
C GLY A 19 -15.68 -9.78 3.41
N ALA A 20 -16.07 -8.86 4.29
CA ALA A 20 -15.70 -7.45 4.21
C ALA A 20 -15.34 -6.95 5.62
N VAL A 21 -14.25 -6.21 5.72
CA VAL A 21 -13.76 -5.60 6.95
C VAL A 21 -13.54 -4.11 6.72
N VAL A 22 -14.06 -3.25 7.58
CA VAL A 22 -13.80 -1.82 7.53
C VAL A 22 -12.83 -1.43 8.63
N VAL A 23 -11.73 -0.76 8.24
CA VAL A 23 -10.67 -0.33 9.15
C VAL A 23 -10.47 1.17 9.02
N GLU A 24 -10.56 1.90 10.11
CA GLU A 24 -10.21 3.33 10.15
C GLU A 24 -8.74 3.50 10.57
N THR A 25 -8.00 4.33 9.80
CA THR A 25 -6.61 4.66 10.08
C THR A 25 -6.39 6.17 10.10
N ARG A 26 -5.26 6.59 10.64
CA ARG A 26 -4.84 8.00 10.76
C ARG A 26 -3.51 8.25 10.05
N PRO A 27 -3.44 8.07 8.73
CA PRO A 27 -2.22 8.35 7.98
C PRO A 27 -1.96 9.87 7.90
N ALA A 28 -0.84 10.24 7.33
CA ALA A 28 -0.64 11.62 6.90
C ALA A 28 -1.49 11.91 5.66
N VAL A 29 -2.22 13.02 5.69
CA VAL A 29 -3.09 13.44 4.58
C VAL A 29 -2.73 14.86 4.16
N PHE A 30 -2.43 15.02 2.88
CA PHE A 30 -2.10 16.32 2.30
C PHE A 30 -3.08 16.66 1.18
N ARG A 31 -3.49 17.91 1.11
CA ARG A 31 -4.23 18.45 -0.03
C ARG A 31 -3.35 19.46 -0.75
N VAL A 32 -3.12 19.23 -2.03
CA VAL A 32 -2.37 20.15 -2.90
C VAL A 32 -3.32 20.77 -3.90
N THR A 33 -3.36 22.11 -3.93
CA THR A 33 -4.27 22.90 -4.76
C THR A 33 -3.52 24.01 -5.48
N GLY A 34 -4.09 24.54 -6.55
CA GLY A 34 -3.55 25.64 -7.35
C GLY A 34 -3.43 25.27 -8.82
N SER A 35 -3.29 26.29 -9.67
CA SER A 35 -3.29 26.11 -11.13
C SER A 35 -2.13 25.27 -11.68
N GLY A 36 -1.08 25.10 -10.92
CA GLY A 36 0.09 24.27 -11.25
C GLY A 36 0.20 23.00 -10.40
N ALA A 37 -0.76 22.70 -9.53
CA ALA A 37 -0.67 21.56 -8.60
C ALA A 37 -0.42 20.24 -9.32
N LEU A 38 -1.21 19.93 -10.35
CA LEU A 38 -1.05 18.70 -11.14
C LEU A 38 0.32 18.64 -11.83
N THR A 39 0.75 19.72 -12.47
CA THR A 39 2.03 19.77 -13.20
C THR A 39 3.21 19.59 -12.24
N CYS A 40 3.18 20.24 -11.07
CA CYS A 40 4.22 20.11 -10.07
C CYS A 40 4.28 18.67 -9.50
N LEU A 41 3.13 18.10 -9.13
CA LEU A 41 3.08 16.73 -8.61
C LEU A 41 3.40 15.69 -9.68
N GLN A 42 3.07 15.93 -10.95
CA GLN A 42 3.47 15.08 -12.07
C GLN A 42 5.00 14.94 -12.16
N GLY A 43 5.77 15.99 -11.83
CA GLY A 43 7.22 15.94 -11.76
C GLY A 43 7.81 15.32 -10.49
N LEU A 44 6.99 15.00 -9.49
CA LEU A 44 7.45 14.43 -8.21
C LEU A 44 7.10 12.97 -8.03
N LEU A 45 5.94 12.53 -8.55
CA LEU A 45 5.40 11.19 -8.35
C LEU A 45 5.81 10.24 -9.48
N THR A 46 5.96 8.98 -9.17
CA THR A 46 6.27 7.92 -10.14
C THR A 46 5.06 7.55 -11.01
N SER A 47 3.84 7.71 -10.50
CA SER A 47 2.59 7.46 -11.23
C SER A 47 2.22 8.62 -12.16
N ASP A 48 1.47 8.34 -13.21
CA ASP A 48 0.97 9.35 -14.16
C ASP A 48 -0.36 9.93 -13.67
N LEU A 49 -0.32 11.19 -13.19
CA LEU A 49 -1.52 11.87 -12.71
C LEU A 49 -2.42 12.35 -13.84
N LEU A 50 -1.91 12.47 -15.07
CA LEU A 50 -2.63 13.08 -16.18
C LEU A 50 -3.40 12.08 -17.01
N ALA A 51 -2.80 10.91 -17.31
CA ALA A 51 -3.36 9.91 -18.21
C ALA A 51 -4.74 9.39 -17.80
N PRO A 52 -5.05 9.09 -16.51
CA PRO A 52 -6.37 8.60 -16.13
C PRO A 52 -7.47 9.67 -16.15
N GLY A 53 -7.11 10.94 -16.27
CA GLY A 53 -8.07 12.04 -16.25
C GLY A 53 -8.55 12.43 -14.85
N ASP A 54 -9.61 13.22 -14.79
CA ASP A 54 -10.25 13.63 -13.54
C ASP A 54 -10.94 12.46 -12.84
N GLY A 55 -11.06 12.53 -11.52
CA GLY A 55 -11.72 11.52 -10.72
C GLY A 55 -10.94 10.20 -10.61
N ALA A 56 -9.61 10.27 -10.54
CA ALA A 56 -8.74 9.09 -10.47
C ALA A 56 -8.15 8.84 -9.10
N LEU A 57 -8.08 7.56 -8.72
CA LEU A 57 -7.25 7.02 -7.64
C LEU A 57 -6.01 6.37 -8.24
N LEU A 58 -4.83 6.76 -7.75
CA LEU A 58 -3.54 6.26 -8.20
C LEU A 58 -2.68 5.87 -7.01
N TYR A 59 -1.70 5.02 -7.26
CA TYR A 59 -0.64 4.72 -6.31
C TYR A 59 0.71 5.10 -6.92
N GLY A 60 1.63 5.61 -6.12
CA GLY A 60 2.96 5.96 -6.56
C GLY A 60 3.87 6.34 -5.42
N ALA A 61 5.07 6.79 -5.75
CA ALA A 61 6.06 7.21 -4.77
C ALA A 61 6.70 8.54 -5.14
N MET A 62 7.18 9.25 -4.14
CA MET A 62 8.17 10.31 -4.27
C MET A 62 9.57 9.71 -4.10
N LEU A 63 10.49 10.06 -4.97
CA LEU A 63 11.83 9.47 -4.99
C LEU A 63 12.91 10.51 -4.67
N THR A 64 14.04 10.01 -4.22
CA THR A 64 15.30 10.77 -4.25
C THR A 64 15.78 10.94 -5.69
N PRO A 65 16.68 11.91 -5.98
CA PRO A 65 17.30 12.03 -7.31
C PRO A 65 18.02 10.76 -7.78
N LYS A 66 18.42 9.87 -6.85
CA LYS A 66 19.05 8.57 -7.14
C LYS A 66 18.05 7.43 -7.37
N GLY A 67 16.73 7.71 -7.34
CA GLY A 67 15.66 6.75 -7.61
C GLY A 67 15.20 5.93 -6.41
N ALA A 68 15.73 6.15 -5.20
CA ALA A 68 15.24 5.49 -4.00
C ALA A 68 13.91 6.08 -3.54
N ILE A 69 13.01 5.24 -3.03
CA ILE A 69 11.71 5.67 -2.50
C ILE A 69 11.93 6.49 -1.23
N VAL A 70 11.35 7.68 -1.17
CA VAL A 70 11.28 8.51 0.04
C VAL A 70 10.02 8.21 0.81
N THR A 71 8.88 8.15 0.11
CA THR A 71 7.59 7.71 0.63
C THR A 71 6.69 7.31 -0.53
N ASP A 72 5.80 6.38 -0.25
CA ASP A 72 4.70 6.01 -1.14
C ASP A 72 3.44 6.81 -0.80
N ALA A 73 2.48 6.83 -1.71
CA ALA A 73 1.21 7.53 -1.53
C ALA A 73 0.08 6.94 -2.35
N TRP A 74 -1.12 6.93 -1.78
CA TRP A 74 -2.36 6.90 -2.52
C TRP A 74 -2.75 8.32 -2.89
N VAL A 75 -3.08 8.53 -4.16
CA VAL A 75 -3.26 9.85 -4.76
C VAL A 75 -4.65 9.96 -5.37
N PHE A 76 -5.45 10.86 -4.87
CA PHE A 76 -6.82 11.12 -5.29
C PHE A 76 -6.84 12.42 -6.09
N ARG A 77 -7.06 12.33 -7.39
CA ARG A 77 -7.15 13.48 -8.28
C ARG A 77 -8.59 13.93 -8.45
N ARG A 78 -8.88 15.20 -8.16
CA ARG A 78 -10.18 15.82 -8.38
C ARG A 78 -10.00 17.21 -9.01
N GLY A 79 -10.30 17.34 -10.30
CA GLY A 79 -9.98 18.56 -11.06
C GLY A 79 -8.48 18.86 -11.00
N ASP A 80 -8.15 20.07 -10.55
CA ASP A 80 -6.77 20.52 -10.31
C ASP A 80 -6.30 20.28 -8.87
N ALA A 81 -7.17 19.75 -8.00
CA ALA A 81 -6.82 19.40 -6.62
C ALA A 81 -6.38 17.94 -6.52
N VAL A 82 -5.41 17.70 -5.66
CA VAL A 82 -4.89 16.36 -5.36
C VAL A 82 -4.87 16.15 -3.85
N THR A 83 -5.53 15.09 -3.39
CA THR A 83 -5.38 14.61 -2.01
C THR A 83 -4.41 13.44 -2.01
N MET A 84 -3.44 13.46 -1.11
CA MET A 84 -2.44 12.39 -0.95
C MET A 84 -2.55 11.79 0.43
N VAL A 85 -2.65 10.47 0.48
CA VAL A 85 -2.60 9.66 1.71
C VAL A 85 -1.25 8.99 1.75
N VAL A 86 -0.46 9.33 2.76
CA VAL A 86 0.94 8.95 2.92
C VAL A 86 1.10 8.23 4.27
N PRO A 87 1.92 7.19 4.39
CA PRO A 87 2.26 6.60 5.69
C PRO A 87 2.74 7.68 6.68
N CYS A 88 2.40 7.56 7.97
CA CYS A 88 2.79 8.54 8.99
C CYS A 88 4.31 8.76 9.03
N GLU A 89 5.08 7.72 8.82
CA GLU A 89 6.55 7.73 8.77
C GLU A 89 7.07 8.60 7.62
N GLY A 90 6.32 8.70 6.52
CA GLY A 90 6.66 9.53 5.35
C GLY A 90 6.28 11.00 5.47
N ARG A 91 5.50 11.39 6.51
CA ARG A 91 4.94 12.75 6.63
C ARG A 91 6.01 13.84 6.59
N ALA A 92 7.04 13.70 7.41
CA ALA A 92 8.09 14.73 7.51
C ALA A 92 8.84 14.91 6.20
N ALA A 93 9.21 13.79 5.55
CA ALA A 93 9.90 13.80 4.27
C ALA A 93 9.03 14.37 3.13
N ALA A 94 7.72 14.06 3.13
CA ALA A 94 6.78 14.64 2.17
C ALA A 94 6.68 16.16 2.32
N LEU A 95 6.56 16.68 3.54
CA LEU A 95 6.53 18.12 3.81
C LEU A 95 7.82 18.82 3.38
N GLU A 96 8.98 18.21 3.61
CA GLU A 96 10.27 18.73 3.16
C GLU A 96 10.32 18.83 1.62
N ILE A 97 9.91 17.77 0.91
CA ILE A 97 9.85 17.77 -0.55
C ILE A 97 8.90 18.87 -1.04
N PHE A 98 7.69 18.97 -0.50
CA PHE A 98 6.72 19.99 -0.89
C PHE A 98 7.26 21.40 -0.66
N GLY A 99 7.85 21.66 0.50
CA GLY A 99 8.44 22.97 0.82
C GLY A 99 9.55 23.39 -0.13
N ARG A 100 10.33 22.43 -0.66
CA ARG A 100 11.43 22.70 -1.59
C ARG A 100 11.01 22.79 -3.07
N THR A 101 9.95 22.07 -3.44
CA THR A 101 9.67 21.81 -4.87
C THR A 101 8.35 22.40 -5.35
N LEU A 102 7.41 22.72 -4.47
CA LEU A 102 6.13 23.32 -4.85
C LEU A 102 6.20 24.85 -4.74
N PRO A 103 6.18 25.58 -5.86
CA PRO A 103 6.14 27.05 -5.83
C PRO A 103 4.79 27.52 -5.26
N PRO A 104 4.75 28.31 -4.17
CA PRO A 104 3.49 28.68 -3.49
C PRO A 104 2.47 29.43 -4.37
N ARG A 105 2.93 30.04 -5.46
CA ARG A 105 2.07 30.72 -6.45
C ARG A 105 1.35 29.74 -7.38
N LEU A 106 1.88 28.54 -7.57
CA LEU A 106 1.36 27.52 -8.49
C LEU A 106 0.70 26.36 -7.76
N ALA A 107 1.26 25.96 -6.61
CA ALA A 107 0.80 24.83 -5.83
C ALA A 107 0.92 25.13 -4.33
N ARG A 108 -0.16 24.92 -3.60
CA ARG A 108 -0.21 25.10 -2.14
C ARG A 108 -0.55 23.78 -1.49
N THR A 109 0.22 23.40 -0.49
CA THR A 109 -0.03 22.21 0.33
C THR A 109 -0.73 22.61 1.61
N THR A 110 -1.82 21.91 1.93
CA THR A 110 -2.48 21.93 3.22
C THR A 110 -2.26 20.57 3.88
N ASP A 111 -1.71 20.57 5.07
CA ASP A 111 -1.57 19.36 5.88
C ASP A 111 -2.85 19.13 6.68
N LEU A 112 -3.58 18.08 6.32
CA LEU A 112 -4.85 17.66 6.94
C LEU A 112 -4.64 16.52 7.94
N THR A 113 -3.38 16.18 8.26
CA THR A 113 -3.03 15.14 9.22
C THR A 113 -3.61 15.48 10.59
N GLY A 114 -4.37 14.56 11.17
CA GLY A 114 -5.09 14.82 12.43
C GLY A 114 -6.54 15.25 12.25
N GLU A 115 -6.89 15.92 11.16
CA GLU A 115 -8.27 16.32 10.83
C GLU A 115 -8.97 15.27 9.94
N ALA A 116 -8.28 14.77 8.94
CA ALA A 116 -8.76 13.72 8.05
C ALA A 116 -8.54 12.32 8.64
N ARG A 117 -9.39 11.39 8.20
CA ARG A 117 -9.33 9.95 8.47
C ARG A 117 -9.44 9.20 7.15
N VAL A 118 -8.98 7.96 7.16
CA VAL A 118 -9.17 7.04 6.05
C VAL A 118 -9.85 5.79 6.57
N ALA A 119 -10.96 5.41 5.94
CA ALA A 119 -11.60 4.12 6.14
C ALA A 119 -11.29 3.22 4.94
N TRP A 120 -10.64 2.09 5.21
CA TRP A 120 -10.31 1.06 4.23
C TRP A 120 -11.36 -0.04 4.29
N LEU A 121 -11.95 -0.37 3.16
CA LEU A 121 -12.87 -1.50 3.02
C LEU A 121 -12.12 -2.66 2.38
N LEU A 122 -11.79 -3.65 3.20
CA LEU A 122 -10.96 -4.79 2.87
C LEU A 122 -11.81 -6.02 2.54
N GLY A 123 -11.22 -6.98 1.84
CA GLY A 123 -11.80 -8.30 1.59
C GLY A 123 -12.65 -8.39 0.32
N ASP A 124 -12.85 -9.62 -0.15
CA ASP A 124 -13.46 -9.91 -1.46
C ASP A 124 -14.90 -9.41 -1.61
N ARG A 125 -15.64 -9.27 -0.50
CA ARG A 125 -17.00 -8.73 -0.49
C ARG A 125 -17.07 -7.23 -0.27
N GLY A 126 -15.93 -6.53 -0.19
CA GLY A 126 -15.91 -5.09 0.07
C GLY A 126 -16.71 -4.29 -0.95
N PHE A 127 -16.58 -4.57 -2.25
CA PHE A 127 -17.37 -3.90 -3.28
C PHE A 127 -18.87 -4.13 -3.12
N GLN A 128 -19.29 -5.35 -2.78
CA GLN A 128 -20.71 -5.67 -2.57
C GLN A 128 -21.29 -4.94 -1.36
N VAL A 129 -20.52 -4.81 -0.30
CA VAL A 129 -20.88 -4.05 0.91
C VAL A 129 -21.00 -2.57 0.59
N LEU A 130 -20.04 -1.99 -0.14
CA LEU A 130 -20.12 -0.60 -0.58
C LEU A 130 -21.40 -0.35 -1.40
N ALA A 131 -21.69 -1.21 -2.36
CA ALA A 131 -22.90 -1.09 -3.19
C ALA A 131 -24.20 -1.15 -2.37
N LYS A 132 -24.26 -2.02 -1.35
CA LYS A 132 -25.42 -2.16 -0.46
C LYS A 132 -25.55 -1.01 0.57
N SER A 133 -24.45 -0.34 0.90
CA SER A 133 -24.43 0.70 1.94
C SER A 133 -25.23 1.94 1.57
N GLY A 134 -25.56 2.13 0.29
CA GLY A 134 -26.21 3.34 -0.23
C GLY A 134 -25.29 4.57 -0.25
N ILE A 135 -23.99 4.43 0.02
CA ILE A 135 -23.01 5.53 -0.05
C ILE A 135 -22.82 5.97 -1.51
N GLY A 136 -23.01 5.05 -2.44
CA GLY A 136 -22.64 5.18 -3.83
C GLY A 136 -21.24 4.64 -4.10
N ALA A 137 -21.02 4.10 -5.28
CA ALA A 137 -19.71 3.63 -5.73
C ALA A 137 -19.29 4.39 -6.99
N PRO A 138 -18.00 4.75 -7.15
CA PRO A 138 -17.51 5.30 -8.41
C PRO A 138 -17.69 4.31 -9.57
N GLU A 139 -17.74 4.83 -10.79
CA GLU A 139 -17.84 3.99 -12.00
C GLU A 139 -16.46 3.48 -12.44
N GLY A 140 -16.12 2.29 -11.99
CA GLY A 140 -14.89 1.58 -12.39
C GLY A 140 -13.75 1.62 -11.38
N ALA A 141 -12.84 0.65 -11.51
CA ALA A 141 -11.65 0.54 -10.70
C ALA A 141 -10.71 1.75 -10.88
N GLY A 142 -10.08 2.19 -9.81
CA GLY A 142 -9.23 3.37 -9.81
C GLY A 142 -9.98 4.70 -9.99
N ARG A 143 -11.30 4.72 -9.73
CA ARG A 143 -12.12 5.93 -9.83
C ARG A 143 -12.57 6.41 -8.47
N ILE A 144 -12.84 7.72 -8.38
CA ILE A 144 -13.33 8.39 -7.16
C ILE A 144 -14.61 9.16 -7.43
N HIS A 145 -15.43 9.37 -6.39
CA HIS A 145 -16.46 10.36 -6.35
C HIS A 145 -16.54 11.00 -4.95
N GLU A 146 -17.28 12.09 -4.81
CA GLU A 146 -17.47 12.77 -3.53
C GLU A 146 -18.86 12.55 -2.98
N VAL A 147 -18.95 12.36 -1.68
CA VAL A 147 -20.19 12.30 -0.89
C VAL A 147 -20.22 13.52 0.02
N GLY A 148 -21.30 14.30 -0.06
CA GLY A 148 -21.38 15.61 0.60
C GLY A 148 -20.77 16.72 -0.25
N SER A 149 -20.52 17.87 0.37
CA SER A 149 -19.99 19.05 -0.32
C SER A 149 -19.12 19.92 0.59
N GLY A 150 -18.27 20.73 -0.01
CA GLY A 150 -17.37 21.64 0.72
C GLY A 150 -16.35 20.92 1.59
N ASP A 151 -15.99 21.55 2.71
CA ASP A 151 -14.94 21.01 3.62
C ASP A 151 -15.38 19.74 4.37
N GLY A 152 -16.69 19.43 4.36
CA GLY A 152 -17.24 18.19 4.91
C GLY A 152 -17.34 17.04 3.90
N ALA A 153 -16.90 17.21 2.66
CA ALA A 153 -16.99 16.15 1.66
C ALA A 153 -16.07 14.97 2.00
N VAL A 154 -16.56 13.77 1.72
CA VAL A 154 -15.78 12.53 1.80
C VAL A 154 -15.54 12.02 0.39
N THR A 155 -14.28 11.81 0.04
CA THR A 155 -13.90 11.15 -1.21
C THR A 155 -14.00 9.65 -1.04
N VAL A 156 -14.84 9.01 -1.87
CA VAL A 156 -14.99 7.56 -1.97
C VAL A 156 -14.23 7.09 -3.20
N ALA A 157 -13.38 6.09 -3.06
CA ALA A 157 -12.59 5.54 -4.14
C ALA A 157 -12.78 4.03 -4.26
N LEU A 158 -12.94 3.54 -5.49
CA LEU A 158 -12.76 2.12 -5.81
C LEU A 158 -11.31 1.83 -6.08
N ALA A 159 -10.82 0.78 -5.50
CA ALA A 159 -9.44 0.35 -5.66
C ALA A 159 -9.13 -0.10 -7.09
N PRO A 160 -7.90 0.10 -7.59
CA PRO A 160 -7.39 -0.66 -8.72
C PRO A 160 -7.27 -2.15 -8.35
N GLU A 161 -7.32 -3.03 -9.35
CA GLU A 161 -7.35 -4.50 -9.16
C GLU A 161 -6.21 -5.06 -8.30
N THR A 162 -5.05 -4.39 -8.32
CA THR A 162 -3.87 -4.83 -7.57
C THR A 162 -3.86 -4.38 -6.10
N ALA A 163 -4.76 -3.47 -5.70
CA ALA A 163 -4.74 -2.86 -4.37
C ALA A 163 -5.10 -3.84 -3.24
N PRO A 164 -4.60 -3.63 -2.01
CA PRO A 164 -4.88 -4.49 -0.86
C PRO A 164 -6.24 -4.19 -0.21
N PHE A 165 -7.11 -3.45 -0.86
CA PHE A 165 -8.46 -3.09 -0.39
C PHE A 165 -9.43 -3.03 -1.57
N ALA A 166 -10.72 -3.13 -1.31
CA ALA A 166 -11.78 -3.01 -2.32
C ALA A 166 -12.17 -1.54 -2.58
N ALA A 167 -12.24 -0.76 -1.52
CA ALA A 167 -12.55 0.66 -1.58
C ALA A 167 -11.92 1.40 -0.40
N CYS A 168 -11.79 2.72 -0.50
CA CYS A 168 -11.43 3.56 0.63
C CYS A 168 -12.23 4.87 0.62
N LEU A 169 -12.40 5.43 1.81
CA LEU A 169 -13.08 6.69 2.06
C LEU A 169 -12.11 7.63 2.77
N VAL A 170 -11.97 8.85 2.29
CA VAL A 170 -11.06 9.86 2.88
C VAL A 170 -11.83 11.14 3.14
N GLY A 171 -11.78 11.64 4.36
CA GLY A 171 -12.45 12.89 4.72
C GLY A 171 -12.35 13.25 6.19
N PRO A 172 -12.97 14.34 6.64
CA PRO A 172 -13.04 14.72 8.04
C PRO A 172 -13.67 13.62 8.89
N ALA A 173 -13.18 13.41 10.10
CA ALA A 173 -13.64 12.35 11.00
C ALA A 173 -15.16 12.38 11.19
N SER A 174 -15.74 13.57 11.42
CA SER A 174 -17.20 13.75 11.64
C SER A 174 -18.07 13.38 10.43
N ALA A 175 -17.55 13.54 9.21
CA ALA A 175 -18.26 13.18 7.98
C ALA A 175 -18.05 11.69 7.62
N LEU A 176 -16.91 11.11 8.02
CA LEU A 176 -16.58 9.72 7.74
C LEU A 176 -17.35 8.75 8.65
N GLU A 177 -17.48 9.05 9.93
CA GLU A 177 -18.11 8.19 10.94
C GLU A 177 -19.50 7.68 10.54
N PRO A 178 -20.47 8.50 10.08
CA PRO A 178 -21.77 8.00 9.63
C PRO A 178 -21.66 7.10 8.38
N LEU A 179 -20.67 7.29 7.52
CA LEU A 179 -20.48 6.43 6.35
C LEU A 179 -19.89 5.08 6.75
N VAL A 180 -18.95 5.05 7.70
CA VAL A 180 -18.44 3.79 8.28
C VAL A 180 -19.57 3.00 8.96
N ALA A 181 -20.44 3.68 9.73
CA ALA A 181 -21.61 3.02 10.31
C ALA A 181 -22.53 2.39 9.24
N ARG A 182 -22.69 3.04 8.09
CA ARG A 182 -23.47 2.48 6.96
C ARG A 182 -22.78 1.25 6.34
N LEU A 183 -21.44 1.24 6.23
CA LEU A 183 -20.70 0.06 5.77
C LEU A 183 -20.88 -1.12 6.74
N VAL A 184 -20.83 -0.87 8.05
CA VAL A 184 -21.05 -1.89 9.07
C VAL A 184 -22.49 -2.42 8.98
N ALA A 185 -23.49 -1.55 8.86
CA ALA A 185 -24.89 -1.94 8.68
C ALA A 185 -25.13 -2.75 7.39
N ALA A 186 -24.31 -2.51 6.35
CA ALA A 186 -24.34 -3.25 5.09
C ALA A 186 -23.61 -4.59 5.12
N GLY A 187 -22.93 -4.92 6.25
CA GLY A 187 -22.31 -6.21 6.51
C GLY A 187 -20.78 -6.21 6.58
N ALA A 188 -20.12 -5.05 6.66
CA ALA A 188 -18.72 -4.99 6.97
C ALA A 188 -18.48 -5.26 8.47
N ARG A 189 -17.50 -6.11 8.80
CA ARG A 189 -17.01 -6.26 10.17
C ARG A 189 -16.10 -5.07 10.52
N PRO A 190 -16.25 -4.42 11.69
CA PRO A 190 -15.23 -3.52 12.18
C PRO A 190 -13.90 -4.24 12.38
N GLY A 191 -12.83 -3.64 11.92
CA GLY A 191 -11.46 -4.15 12.04
C GLY A 191 -10.52 -3.13 12.66
N ASP A 192 -9.25 -3.49 12.76
CA ASP A 192 -8.17 -2.69 13.31
C ASP A 192 -6.95 -2.62 12.37
N GLU A 193 -5.87 -1.97 12.82
CA GLU A 193 -4.63 -1.85 12.03
C GLU A 193 -4.01 -3.20 11.70
N GLN A 194 -4.18 -4.24 12.52
CA GLN A 194 -3.68 -5.58 12.22
C GLN A 194 -4.42 -6.17 11.01
N ASP A 195 -5.75 -5.96 10.89
CA ASP A 195 -6.51 -6.38 9.71
C ASP A 195 -6.00 -5.66 8.44
N HIS A 196 -5.72 -4.36 8.53
CA HIS A 196 -5.17 -3.59 7.42
C HIS A 196 -3.77 -4.10 7.00
N HIS A 197 -2.88 -4.34 7.97
CA HIS A 197 -1.56 -4.89 7.68
C HIS A 197 -1.63 -6.34 7.17
N ALA A 198 -2.55 -7.16 7.66
CA ALA A 198 -2.75 -8.51 7.14
C ALA A 198 -3.22 -8.50 5.68
N ALA A 199 -4.18 -7.63 5.33
CA ALA A 199 -4.65 -7.48 3.96
C ALA A 199 -3.52 -7.10 3.00
N ARG A 200 -2.63 -6.15 3.38
CA ARG A 200 -1.50 -5.79 2.52
C ARG A 200 -0.49 -6.94 2.40
N ILE A 201 -0.21 -7.71 3.48
CA ILE A 201 0.68 -8.87 3.40
C ILE A 201 0.10 -9.92 2.45
N LEU A 202 -1.19 -10.26 2.57
CA LEU A 202 -1.89 -11.18 1.67
C LEU A 202 -1.80 -10.74 0.20
N ALA A 203 -1.96 -9.45 -0.07
CA ALA A 203 -1.82 -8.88 -1.41
C ALA A 203 -0.35 -8.76 -1.89
N GLY A 204 0.63 -9.04 -1.02
CA GLY A 204 2.04 -8.81 -1.32
C GLY A 204 2.36 -7.34 -1.54
N TRP A 205 1.70 -6.44 -0.83
CA TRP A 205 1.82 -4.98 -0.97
C TRP A 205 2.88 -4.42 -0.03
N PRO A 206 3.88 -3.70 -0.54
CA PRO A 206 4.92 -3.09 0.29
C PRO A 206 4.39 -1.86 1.04
N THR A 207 5.04 -1.49 2.13
CA THR A 207 4.78 -0.24 2.85
C THR A 207 6.07 0.34 3.42
N LEU A 208 6.07 1.66 3.60
CA LEU A 208 7.19 2.38 4.20
C LEU A 208 7.43 1.90 5.64
N GLY A 209 8.71 1.73 6.00
CA GLY A 209 9.11 1.24 7.32
C GLY A 209 9.08 -0.28 7.48
N ALA A 210 8.56 -1.01 6.47
CA ALA A 210 8.57 -2.46 6.40
C ALA A 210 9.41 -2.95 5.21
N GLU A 211 8.80 -3.12 4.05
CA GLU A 211 9.48 -3.54 2.82
C GLU A 211 10.22 -2.38 2.14
N ILE A 212 9.77 -1.16 2.36
CA ILE A 212 10.39 0.06 1.84
C ILE A 212 11.27 0.65 2.95
N GLU A 213 12.58 0.49 2.80
CA GLU A 213 13.61 1.05 3.67
C GLU A 213 14.41 2.14 2.95
N GLU A 214 15.37 2.74 3.65
CA GLU A 214 16.34 3.65 3.05
C GLU A 214 17.02 2.98 1.83
N ARG A 215 17.08 3.67 0.71
CA ARG A 215 17.65 3.24 -0.57
C ARG A 215 16.88 2.16 -1.33
N THR A 216 15.69 1.75 -0.90
CA THR A 216 14.84 0.83 -1.64
C THR A 216 14.40 1.45 -2.97
N LEU A 217 14.60 0.71 -4.06
CA LEU A 217 14.18 1.10 -5.39
C LEU A 217 12.77 0.57 -5.69
N PRO A 218 11.95 1.28 -6.50
CA PRO A 218 10.59 0.83 -6.83
C PRO A 218 10.52 -0.61 -7.36
N GLN A 219 11.45 -1.00 -8.22
CA GLN A 219 11.47 -2.34 -8.80
C GLN A 219 11.83 -3.44 -7.78
N GLU A 220 12.57 -3.12 -6.72
CA GLU A 220 12.87 -4.10 -5.66
C GLU A 220 11.62 -4.51 -4.89
N VAL A 221 10.58 -3.65 -4.86
CA VAL A 221 9.36 -3.85 -4.06
C VAL A 221 8.09 -3.87 -4.91
N ARG A 222 8.19 -4.38 -6.14
CA ARG A 222 7.07 -4.69 -7.03
C ARG A 222 6.27 -3.49 -7.55
N PHE A 223 6.77 -2.28 -7.52
CA PHE A 223 6.02 -1.12 -8.02
C PHE A 223 5.58 -1.28 -9.48
N ASP A 224 6.33 -2.03 -10.30
CA ASP A 224 5.95 -2.37 -11.66
C ASP A 224 4.66 -3.22 -11.68
N ALA A 225 4.59 -4.24 -10.82
CA ALA A 225 3.46 -5.17 -10.77
C ALA A 225 2.19 -4.58 -10.15
N ILE A 226 2.36 -3.57 -9.28
CA ILE A 226 1.24 -2.93 -8.56
C ILE A 226 0.83 -1.58 -9.16
N GLY A 227 1.36 -1.22 -10.34
CA GLY A 227 1.00 0.02 -11.03
C GLY A 227 1.55 1.29 -10.35
N GLY A 228 2.59 1.16 -9.51
CA GLY A 228 3.18 2.26 -8.78
C GLY A 228 4.14 3.14 -9.60
N VAL A 229 4.49 2.73 -10.83
CA VAL A 229 5.40 3.47 -11.73
C VAL A 229 4.81 3.57 -13.12
N SER A 230 4.87 4.76 -13.72
CA SER A 230 4.62 4.97 -15.14
C SER A 230 5.95 5.14 -15.88
N TYR A 231 6.12 4.39 -16.96
CA TYR A 231 7.29 4.47 -17.86
C TYR A 231 7.03 5.30 -19.12
N THR A 232 5.79 5.75 -19.31
CA THR A 232 5.34 6.51 -20.50
C THR A 232 5.06 7.98 -20.23
N LYS A 233 5.00 8.38 -18.96
CA LYS A 233 4.82 9.77 -18.55
C LYS A 233 6.07 10.62 -18.80
N GLY A 234 5.92 11.95 -18.68
CA GLY A 234 7.05 12.90 -18.70
C GLY A 234 7.98 12.74 -17.50
N CYS A 235 9.02 13.59 -17.47
CA CYS A 235 10.09 13.51 -16.46
C CYS A 235 9.57 13.69 -15.02
N TYR A 236 10.19 12.95 -14.10
CA TYR A 236 9.99 13.08 -12.66
C TYR A 236 11.30 12.82 -11.90
N THR A 237 11.37 13.28 -10.66
CA THR A 237 12.55 13.09 -9.81
C THR A 237 12.92 11.61 -9.67
N GLY A 238 14.19 11.27 -9.95
CA GLY A 238 14.71 9.89 -9.82
C GLY A 238 14.43 8.96 -11.01
N GLN A 239 13.74 9.44 -12.06
CA GLN A 239 13.34 8.65 -13.22
C GLN A 239 14.51 7.97 -13.94
N GLU A 240 15.69 8.61 -14.03
CA GLU A 240 16.82 8.04 -14.79
C GLU A 240 17.21 6.64 -14.28
N THR A 241 17.34 6.47 -12.96
CA THR A 241 17.66 5.17 -12.35
C THR A 241 16.53 4.15 -12.59
N VAL A 242 15.29 4.57 -12.38
CA VAL A 242 14.10 3.73 -12.55
C VAL A 242 13.97 3.26 -14.00
N ALA A 243 14.06 4.18 -14.97
CA ALA A 243 13.97 3.86 -16.39
C ALA A 243 15.15 2.96 -16.84
N ARG A 244 16.38 3.26 -16.39
CA ARG A 244 17.55 2.42 -16.72
C ARG A 244 17.37 0.98 -16.25
N LEU A 245 16.88 0.77 -15.03
CA LEU A 245 16.65 -0.58 -14.50
C LEU A 245 15.55 -1.30 -15.30
N HIS A 246 14.49 -0.60 -15.67
CA HIS A 246 13.39 -1.20 -16.43
C HIS A 246 13.81 -1.61 -17.86
N PHE A 247 14.50 -0.72 -18.59
CA PHE A 247 14.79 -0.94 -20.02
C PHE A 247 16.11 -1.65 -20.30
N ARG A 248 17.10 -1.56 -19.40
CA ARG A 248 18.48 -2.01 -19.67
C ARG A 248 19.15 -2.76 -18.52
N GLY A 249 18.42 -3.00 -17.43
CA GLY A 249 18.98 -3.61 -16.24
C GLY A 249 18.00 -4.46 -15.47
N HIS A 250 18.35 -4.73 -14.25
CA HIS A 250 17.53 -5.41 -13.26
C HIS A 250 18.00 -5.04 -11.86
N THR A 251 17.15 -5.25 -10.87
CA THR A 251 17.54 -5.16 -9.46
C THR A 251 18.25 -6.44 -9.03
N ASN A 252 19.12 -6.32 -8.02
CA ASN A 252 19.79 -7.48 -7.43
C ASN A 252 18.89 -8.20 -6.41
N ARG A 253 17.83 -7.55 -5.94
CA ARG A 253 16.89 -8.05 -4.94
C ARG A 253 15.48 -7.78 -5.40
N GLU A 254 14.55 -8.61 -4.93
CA GLU A 254 13.13 -8.49 -5.22
C GLU A 254 12.30 -8.87 -3.99
N LEU A 255 11.12 -8.27 -3.89
CA LEU A 255 10.12 -8.64 -2.89
C LEU A 255 9.47 -9.96 -3.30
N ARG A 256 9.58 -10.95 -2.44
CA ARG A 256 9.03 -12.30 -2.59
C ARG A 256 8.13 -12.64 -1.41
N GLY A 257 7.21 -13.57 -1.63
CA GLY A 257 6.49 -14.25 -0.58
C GLY A 257 7.34 -15.34 0.04
N LEU A 258 7.15 -15.55 1.33
CA LEU A 258 7.63 -16.73 2.05
C LEU A 258 6.43 -17.47 2.61
N TRP A 259 6.49 -18.78 2.55
CA TRP A 259 5.50 -19.68 3.13
C TRP A 259 6.17 -20.69 4.04
N TRP A 260 5.84 -20.64 5.34
CA TRP A 260 6.29 -21.61 6.32
C TRP A 260 5.26 -22.72 6.44
N ARG A 261 5.64 -23.94 6.05
CA ARG A 261 4.79 -25.14 6.14
C ARG A 261 4.92 -25.75 7.54
N GLY A 262 3.77 -26.09 8.16
CA GLY A 262 3.65 -27.04 9.26
C GLY A 262 4.10 -26.57 10.63
N ASP A 263 4.07 -27.53 11.56
CA ASP A 263 4.02 -27.44 13.01
C ASP A 263 5.35 -27.08 13.70
N GLU A 264 6.27 -26.41 13.05
CA GLU A 264 7.48 -25.96 13.74
C GLU A 264 7.10 -24.89 14.80
N PRO A 265 7.66 -24.99 16.03
CA PRO A 265 7.38 -24.02 17.08
C PRO A 265 7.71 -22.60 16.60
N GLU A 266 6.90 -21.63 17.03
CA GLU A 266 7.17 -20.22 16.73
C GLU A 266 8.60 -19.85 17.13
N ALA A 267 9.31 -19.18 16.21
CA ALA A 267 10.58 -18.57 16.59
C ALA A 267 10.30 -17.58 17.73
N PRO A 268 11.10 -17.57 18.80
CA PRO A 268 10.90 -16.63 19.89
C PRO A 268 10.89 -15.20 19.35
N ASN A 269 10.01 -14.37 19.89
CA ASN A 269 9.94 -12.93 19.57
C ASN A 269 11.35 -12.34 19.59
N GLY A 270 11.80 -11.78 18.46
CA GLY A 270 13.15 -11.26 18.31
C GLY A 270 14.13 -12.18 17.57
N GLY A 271 13.67 -13.27 16.94
CA GLY A 271 14.49 -14.16 16.11
C GLY A 271 15.12 -13.46 14.90
N SER A 272 16.18 -14.08 14.36
CA SER A 272 16.86 -13.60 13.14
C SER A 272 15.86 -13.39 12.00
N ARG A 273 15.91 -12.24 11.33
CA ARG A 273 15.14 -11.97 10.10
C ARG A 273 15.87 -12.43 8.83
N ALA A 274 17.06 -13.00 8.96
CA ALA A 274 17.86 -13.45 7.82
C ALA A 274 17.15 -14.55 7.03
N VAL A 275 17.26 -14.47 5.72
CA VAL A 275 16.88 -15.54 4.78
C VAL A 275 18.18 -16.15 4.26
N MET A 276 18.35 -17.46 4.52
CA MET A 276 19.56 -18.23 4.16
C MET A 276 19.25 -19.23 3.05
N SER A 277 20.11 -19.31 2.06
CA SER A 277 20.14 -20.39 1.07
C SER A 277 21.48 -21.16 1.24
N GLY A 278 21.41 -22.35 1.83
CA GLY A 278 22.58 -23.00 2.39
C GLY A 278 23.21 -22.16 3.50
N GLU A 279 24.52 -21.91 3.37
CA GLU A 279 25.28 -21.07 4.33
C GLU A 279 25.28 -19.58 3.98
N ARG A 280 24.70 -19.20 2.84
CA ARG A 280 24.72 -17.82 2.34
C ARG A 280 23.46 -17.08 2.74
N GLU A 281 23.60 -15.87 3.31
CA GLU A 281 22.50 -14.94 3.49
C GLU A 281 22.10 -14.34 2.14
N VAL A 282 20.81 -14.51 1.80
CA VAL A 282 20.24 -14.08 0.51
C VAL A 282 19.18 -12.99 0.65
N GLY A 283 18.83 -12.59 1.87
CA GLY A 283 17.86 -11.54 2.11
C GLY A 283 17.36 -11.49 3.54
N SER A 284 16.24 -10.80 3.74
CA SER A 284 15.64 -10.69 5.08
C SER A 284 14.11 -10.66 5.01
N VAL A 285 13.49 -11.29 6.02
CA VAL A 285 12.05 -11.21 6.28
C VAL A 285 11.69 -9.78 6.70
N ARG A 286 10.64 -9.22 6.12
CA ARG A 286 10.17 -7.87 6.39
C ARG A 286 8.88 -7.87 7.20
N SER A 287 7.90 -8.63 6.75
CA SER A 287 6.61 -8.78 7.41
C SER A 287 6.24 -10.24 7.50
N ARG A 288 5.52 -10.63 8.55
CA ARG A 288 5.02 -11.98 8.75
C ARG A 288 3.58 -11.96 9.21
N LEU A 289 2.78 -12.90 8.73
CA LEU A 289 1.41 -13.15 9.15
C LEU A 289 1.28 -14.62 9.52
N ALA A 290 0.96 -14.89 10.78
CA ALA A 290 0.72 -16.22 11.30
C ALA A 290 -0.79 -16.44 11.56
N VAL A 291 -1.29 -17.62 11.21
CA VAL A 291 -2.67 -18.04 11.44
C VAL A 291 -2.69 -19.54 11.72
N ALA A 292 -3.17 -19.94 12.90
CA ALA A 292 -3.38 -21.36 13.26
C ALA A 292 -2.16 -22.27 13.00
N GLY A 293 -0.96 -21.84 13.39
CA GLY A 293 0.28 -22.61 13.24
C GLY A 293 0.95 -22.52 11.86
N ARG A 294 0.34 -21.86 10.90
CA ARG A 294 0.89 -21.56 9.58
C ARG A 294 1.33 -20.11 9.47
N ALA A 295 2.24 -19.82 8.60
CA ALA A 295 2.67 -18.45 8.38
C ALA A 295 3.03 -18.18 6.91
N ILE A 296 2.75 -16.95 6.51
CA ILE A 296 3.27 -16.33 5.29
C ILE A 296 4.04 -15.07 5.66
N GLY A 297 4.84 -14.55 4.75
CA GLY A 297 5.54 -13.29 4.97
C GLY A 297 6.08 -12.69 3.69
N LEU A 298 6.45 -11.43 3.80
CA LEU A 298 7.13 -10.69 2.75
C LEU A 298 8.61 -10.59 3.09
N ALA A 299 9.47 -10.84 2.11
CA ALA A 299 10.90 -10.77 2.26
C ALA A 299 11.55 -10.12 1.03
N VAL A 300 12.56 -9.31 1.26
CA VAL A 300 13.42 -8.78 0.20
C VAL A 300 14.59 -9.75 0.05
N ILE A 301 14.61 -10.47 -1.08
CA ILE A 301 15.52 -11.59 -1.34
C ILE A 301 16.29 -11.34 -2.63
N ARG A 302 17.49 -11.91 -2.77
CA ARG A 302 18.26 -11.88 -4.01
C ARG A 302 17.45 -12.45 -5.16
N ARG A 303 17.49 -11.77 -6.31
CA ARG A 303 16.70 -12.08 -7.51
C ARG A 303 16.92 -13.51 -8.03
N GLU A 304 18.13 -14.05 -7.87
CA GLU A 304 18.46 -15.42 -8.28
C GLU A 304 17.75 -16.52 -7.48
N ILE A 305 17.06 -16.19 -6.39
CA ILE A 305 16.27 -17.15 -5.60
C ILE A 305 14.84 -17.14 -6.13
N ASP A 306 14.52 -18.11 -6.97
CA ASP A 306 13.23 -18.20 -7.65
C ASP A 306 12.10 -18.73 -6.75
N PRO A 307 10.83 -18.41 -7.06
CA PRO A 307 9.69 -19.09 -6.46
C PRO A 307 9.79 -20.62 -6.62
N GLY A 308 9.50 -21.35 -5.54
CA GLY A 308 9.69 -22.80 -5.43
C GLY A 308 10.98 -23.20 -4.71
N ALA A 309 11.93 -22.28 -4.53
CA ALA A 309 13.14 -22.57 -3.78
C ALA A 309 12.86 -22.73 -2.28
N GLU A 310 13.53 -23.68 -1.62
CA GLU A 310 13.54 -23.80 -0.17
C GLU A 310 14.67 -22.95 0.43
N VAL A 311 14.34 -22.24 1.50
CA VAL A 311 15.24 -21.37 2.26
C VAL A 311 15.04 -21.56 3.76
N ILE A 312 16.01 -21.11 4.55
CA ILE A 312 15.82 -20.94 6.00
C ILE A 312 15.55 -19.47 6.27
N ALA A 313 14.34 -19.16 6.75
CA ALA A 313 13.92 -17.80 7.02
C ALA A 313 13.49 -17.68 8.49
N GLY A 314 14.16 -16.81 9.24
CA GLY A 314 13.96 -16.70 10.68
C GLY A 314 14.29 -17.98 11.45
N GLY A 315 15.28 -18.75 10.98
CA GLY A 315 15.69 -20.04 11.59
C GLY A 315 14.78 -21.23 11.24
N ARG A 316 13.80 -21.07 10.35
CA ARG A 316 12.81 -22.10 9.97
C ARG A 316 12.80 -22.33 8.46
N ARG A 317 12.47 -23.54 8.04
CA ARG A 317 12.29 -23.85 6.61
C ARG A 317 11.08 -23.09 6.07
N ALA A 318 11.28 -22.44 4.94
CA ALA A 318 10.24 -21.73 4.21
C ALA A 318 10.40 -21.99 2.70
N MET A 319 9.30 -21.92 1.99
CA MET A 319 9.29 -21.92 0.53
C MET A 319 9.16 -20.49 0.04
N VAL A 320 9.97 -20.10 -0.93
CA VAL A 320 9.81 -18.85 -1.67
C VAL A 320 8.61 -18.99 -2.60
N VAL A 321 7.69 -18.04 -2.57
CA VAL A 321 6.48 -18.04 -3.41
C VAL A 321 6.35 -16.74 -4.17
N ALA A 322 5.65 -16.80 -5.31
CA ALA A 322 5.27 -15.60 -6.06
C ALA A 322 4.22 -14.80 -5.30
N LEU A 323 4.16 -13.50 -5.57
CA LEU A 323 3.17 -12.58 -5.02
C LEU A 323 2.19 -12.09 -6.10
N PRO A 324 0.91 -11.82 -5.78
CA PRO A 324 0.29 -11.99 -4.44
C PRO A 324 0.18 -13.45 -4.02
N PHE A 325 -0.06 -13.69 -2.72
CA PHE A 325 -0.36 -15.04 -2.24
C PHE A 325 -1.66 -15.56 -2.85
N ARG A 326 -1.69 -16.85 -3.22
CA ARG A 326 -2.86 -17.47 -3.88
C ARG A 326 -3.98 -17.83 -2.90
N GLY A 327 -3.65 -17.85 -1.61
CA GLY A 327 -4.60 -18.05 -0.54
C GLY A 327 -4.63 -19.47 0.05
N ASP A 328 -4.14 -20.47 -0.65
CA ASP A 328 -4.00 -21.85 -0.18
C ASP A 328 -2.83 -22.03 0.81
N GLU A 329 -1.90 -21.09 0.87
CA GLU A 329 -0.76 -21.13 1.78
C GLU A 329 -1.16 -21.11 3.27
N LEU A 330 -2.32 -20.53 3.59
CA LEU A 330 -2.86 -20.49 4.95
C LEU A 330 -4.06 -21.42 5.17
N ASP A 331 -4.48 -22.16 4.13
CA ASP A 331 -5.56 -23.14 4.25
C ASP A 331 -5.04 -24.46 4.85
N ALA A 332 -5.85 -25.09 5.69
CA ALA A 332 -5.49 -26.27 6.46
C ALA A 332 -5.39 -27.53 5.63
#